data_9628338b3c20aea47b0cbafbd0e30671
#
_entry.id   9628338b3c20aea47b0cbafbd0e30671
#
_cell.length_a   1.000
_cell.length_b   1.000
_cell.length_c   1.000
_cell.angle_alpha   90.00
_cell.angle_beta   90.00
_cell.angle_gamma   90.00
#
_symmetry.space_group_name_H-M   'P 1'
#
loop_
_entity.id
_entity.type
_entity.pdbx_description
1 polymer ?
#
loop_
_entity_poly.entity_id
_entity_poly.type
_entity_poly.pdbx_seq_one_letter_code
_entity_poly.pdbx_strand_id
1 'polypeptide(L)'
;PYMMAELSKEAGLPDGVFNVINGDKEAVDLLITDPAVDSVSFVGSTPVAEYIYHTSSKHNKRVQSLGGAKNHMVVMPDADLDQVVDGLIGAGYGSAGERCMALSVAVAVGDVGDKLIEKLTPRVQNLKVGPGTDPEVEMGPLISDVHLAKVKSYVDSGVSEGADLIVDGRSISLQGYENGYFIGGCLFDHVKEDMKIYREEI
;
A
#
# COMPACT_ATOMS: atom_id res chain seq x y z
N PRO A 1 -14.76 3.50 -11.70
CA PRO A 1 -15.50 2.31 -12.16
C PRO A 1 -16.57 2.62 -13.21
N TYR A 2 -17.37 3.71 -13.07
CA TYR A 2 -18.42 4.06 -14.02
C TYR A 2 -17.92 4.18 -15.46
N MET A 3 -16.88 5.00 -15.69
CA MET A 3 -16.27 5.14 -17.01
C MET A 3 -15.86 3.79 -17.63
N MET A 4 -15.38 2.85 -16.82
CA MET A 4 -15.02 1.50 -17.30
C MET A 4 -16.25 0.72 -17.75
N ALA A 5 -17.38 0.87 -17.05
CA ALA A 5 -18.64 0.22 -17.46
C ALA A 5 -19.18 0.83 -18.76
N GLU A 6 -19.11 2.15 -18.91
CA GLU A 6 -19.52 2.85 -20.14
C GLU A 6 -18.66 2.43 -21.34
N LEU A 7 -17.32 2.44 -21.19
CA LEU A 7 -16.40 1.98 -22.22
C LEU A 7 -16.60 0.49 -22.57
N SER A 8 -16.92 -0.35 -21.60
CA SER A 8 -17.22 -1.76 -21.84
C SER A 8 -18.49 -1.93 -22.66
N LYS A 9 -19.53 -1.13 -22.39
CA LYS A 9 -20.77 -1.10 -23.18
C LYS A 9 -20.52 -0.61 -24.61
N GLU A 10 -19.76 0.47 -24.78
CA GLU A 10 -19.36 0.98 -26.10
C GLU A 10 -18.56 -0.05 -26.91
N ALA A 11 -17.73 -0.86 -26.22
CA ALA A 11 -17.00 -1.96 -26.84
C ALA A 11 -17.85 -3.18 -27.20
N GLY A 12 -19.17 -3.14 -26.92
CA GLY A 12 -20.11 -4.19 -27.31
C GLY A 12 -20.42 -5.22 -26.20
N LEU A 13 -20.06 -4.95 -24.94
CA LEU A 13 -20.47 -5.82 -23.85
C LEU A 13 -21.99 -5.76 -23.67
N PRO A 14 -22.71 -6.90 -23.65
CA PRO A 14 -24.17 -6.91 -23.47
C PRO A 14 -24.61 -6.28 -22.14
N ASP A 15 -25.76 -5.63 -22.14
CA ASP A 15 -26.35 -5.05 -20.92
C ASP A 15 -26.54 -6.13 -19.84
N GLY A 16 -26.22 -5.79 -18.60
CA GLY A 16 -26.35 -6.65 -17.43
C GLY A 16 -25.15 -7.56 -17.14
N VAL A 17 -24.16 -7.66 -18.05
CA VAL A 17 -22.95 -8.48 -17.83
C VAL A 17 -21.98 -7.82 -16.85
N PHE A 18 -21.84 -6.50 -16.92
CA PHE A 18 -21.00 -5.71 -16.03
C PHE A 18 -21.81 -4.58 -15.40
N ASN A 19 -21.98 -4.65 -14.08
CA ASN A 19 -22.75 -3.68 -13.31
C ASN A 19 -21.87 -3.02 -12.26
N VAL A 20 -21.99 -1.71 -12.08
CA VAL A 20 -21.26 -0.95 -11.06
C VAL A 20 -22.25 -0.42 -10.03
N ILE A 21 -22.01 -0.80 -8.77
CA ILE A 21 -22.75 -0.32 -7.61
C ILE A 21 -21.77 0.46 -6.75
N ASN A 22 -22.05 1.74 -6.51
CA ASN A 22 -21.28 2.56 -5.58
C ASN A 22 -21.93 2.51 -4.21
N GLY A 23 -21.12 2.42 -3.18
CA GLY A 23 -21.56 2.38 -1.79
C GLY A 23 -20.43 1.95 -0.88
N ASP A 24 -20.71 1.95 0.40
CA ASP A 24 -19.83 1.48 1.45
C ASP A 24 -20.31 0.13 2.02
N LYS A 25 -20.17 -0.05 3.31
CA LYS A 25 -20.52 -1.29 4.02
C LYS A 25 -21.93 -1.79 3.73
N GLU A 26 -22.93 -0.91 3.62
CA GLU A 26 -24.33 -1.32 3.40
C GLU A 26 -24.52 -1.99 2.04
N ALA A 27 -23.91 -1.40 0.98
CA ALA A 27 -23.96 -2.01 -0.35
C ALA A 27 -23.19 -3.33 -0.42
N VAL A 28 -22.04 -3.42 0.27
CA VAL A 28 -21.26 -4.65 0.37
C VAL A 28 -22.05 -5.72 1.11
N ASP A 29 -22.66 -5.38 2.23
CA ASP A 29 -23.47 -6.32 3.03
C ASP A 29 -24.63 -6.93 2.23
N LEU A 30 -25.30 -6.14 1.41
CA LEU A 30 -26.31 -6.64 0.49
C LEU A 30 -25.73 -7.66 -0.49
N LEU A 31 -24.63 -7.35 -1.16
CA LEU A 31 -24.01 -8.23 -2.15
C LEU A 31 -23.53 -9.56 -1.55
N ILE A 32 -22.94 -9.52 -0.36
CA ILE A 32 -22.42 -10.73 0.30
C ILE A 32 -23.50 -11.58 0.96
N THR A 33 -24.74 -11.08 1.08
CA THR A 33 -25.86 -11.82 1.69
C THR A 33 -26.99 -12.17 0.70
N ASP A 34 -27.15 -11.43 -0.41
CA ASP A 34 -28.22 -11.62 -1.38
C ASP A 34 -28.11 -12.99 -2.09
N PRO A 35 -29.18 -13.80 -2.11
CA PRO A 35 -29.15 -15.14 -2.72
C PRO A 35 -28.92 -15.13 -4.24
N ALA A 36 -29.10 -14.01 -4.93
CA ALA A 36 -28.81 -13.90 -6.36
C ALA A 36 -27.30 -13.79 -6.68
N VAL A 37 -26.45 -13.57 -5.67
CA VAL A 37 -25.00 -13.53 -5.82
C VAL A 37 -24.37 -14.87 -5.45
N ASP A 38 -23.82 -15.59 -6.41
CA ASP A 38 -23.27 -16.93 -6.22
C ASP A 38 -21.84 -16.94 -5.66
N SER A 39 -21.04 -15.91 -5.98
CA SER A 39 -19.64 -15.86 -5.57
C SER A 39 -19.18 -14.43 -5.28
N VAL A 40 -18.19 -14.33 -4.39
CA VAL A 40 -17.59 -13.06 -3.96
C VAL A 40 -16.09 -13.13 -4.11
N SER A 41 -15.49 -12.10 -4.71
CA SER A 41 -14.05 -11.88 -4.72
C SER A 41 -13.75 -10.53 -4.09
N PHE A 42 -12.83 -10.50 -3.13
CA PHE A 42 -12.48 -9.31 -2.37
C PHE A 42 -10.97 -9.22 -2.13
N VAL A 43 -10.47 -8.00 -2.17
CA VAL A 43 -9.10 -7.65 -1.74
C VAL A 43 -9.18 -6.40 -0.87
N GLY A 44 -8.57 -6.44 0.30
CA GLY A 44 -8.53 -5.31 1.22
C GLY A 44 -7.86 -5.65 2.54
N SER A 45 -8.13 -4.87 3.59
CA SER A 45 -7.54 -5.11 4.92
C SER A 45 -7.98 -6.45 5.50
N THR A 46 -7.10 -7.11 6.26
CA THR A 46 -7.36 -8.44 6.84
C THR A 46 -8.66 -8.53 7.64
N PRO A 47 -9.01 -7.58 8.53
CA PRO A 47 -10.28 -7.67 9.27
C PRO A 47 -11.52 -7.63 8.36
N VAL A 48 -11.48 -6.84 7.29
CA VAL A 48 -12.59 -6.76 6.31
C VAL A 48 -12.63 -8.04 5.46
N ALA A 49 -11.48 -8.56 5.05
CA ALA A 49 -11.38 -9.82 4.32
C ALA A 49 -11.98 -11.00 5.12
N GLU A 50 -11.66 -11.09 6.40
CA GLU A 50 -12.25 -12.08 7.32
C GLU A 50 -13.76 -11.92 7.45
N TYR A 51 -14.25 -10.69 7.65
CA TYR A 51 -15.67 -10.40 7.73
C TYR A 51 -16.41 -10.87 6.47
N ILE A 52 -15.91 -10.53 5.29
CA ILE A 52 -16.50 -10.90 4.00
C ILE A 52 -16.46 -12.41 3.81
N TYR A 53 -15.34 -13.06 4.13
CA TYR A 53 -15.21 -14.51 4.03
C TYR A 53 -16.26 -15.24 4.89
N HIS A 54 -16.32 -14.89 6.16
CA HIS A 54 -17.24 -15.54 7.10
C HIS A 54 -18.70 -15.27 6.76
N THR A 55 -19.04 -14.02 6.41
CA THR A 55 -20.42 -13.65 6.08
C THR A 55 -20.89 -14.33 4.80
N SER A 56 -20.11 -14.25 3.73
CA SER A 56 -20.46 -14.88 2.45
C SER A 56 -20.56 -16.40 2.55
N SER A 57 -19.65 -17.03 3.30
CA SER A 57 -19.66 -18.49 3.53
C SER A 57 -20.94 -18.96 4.26
N LYS A 58 -21.44 -18.18 5.24
CA LYS A 58 -22.73 -18.44 5.90
C LYS A 58 -23.92 -18.42 4.95
N HIS A 59 -23.81 -17.66 3.84
CA HIS A 59 -24.84 -17.55 2.81
C HIS A 59 -24.57 -18.49 1.62
N ASN A 60 -23.74 -19.53 1.81
CA ASN A 60 -23.43 -20.57 0.84
C ASN A 60 -22.78 -20.04 -0.46
N LYS A 61 -22.07 -18.93 -0.41
CA LYS A 61 -21.37 -18.37 -1.56
C LYS A 61 -19.95 -18.92 -1.68
N ARG A 62 -19.44 -18.99 -2.92
CA ARG A 62 -18.01 -19.19 -3.15
C ARG A 62 -17.29 -17.88 -2.85
N VAL A 63 -16.20 -17.94 -2.06
CA VAL A 63 -15.50 -16.75 -1.59
C VAL A 63 -14.02 -16.86 -1.87
N GLN A 64 -13.47 -15.82 -2.50
CA GLN A 64 -12.05 -15.54 -2.52
C GLN A 64 -11.85 -14.18 -1.80
N SER A 65 -11.23 -14.20 -0.63
CA SER A 65 -11.02 -13.00 0.18
C SER A 65 -9.55 -12.90 0.53
N LEU A 66 -8.87 -11.85 0.04
CA LEU A 66 -7.45 -11.63 0.19
C LEU A 66 -7.24 -10.44 1.13
N GLY A 67 -6.45 -10.66 2.18
CA GLY A 67 -6.12 -9.68 3.21
C GLY A 67 -4.81 -8.93 2.93
N GLY A 68 -4.28 -8.30 3.98
CA GLY A 68 -3.03 -7.55 3.95
C GLY A 68 -1.79 -8.41 3.70
N ALA A 69 -0.70 -7.75 3.38
CA ALA A 69 0.60 -8.36 3.11
C ALA A 69 1.75 -7.57 3.74
N LYS A 70 2.88 -8.24 3.97
CA LYS A 70 4.15 -7.63 4.37
C LYS A 70 5.24 -8.23 3.48
N ASN A 71 5.45 -7.61 2.31
CA ASN A 71 6.37 -8.17 1.33
C ASN A 71 7.83 -7.83 1.65
N HIS A 72 8.70 -8.80 1.42
CA HIS A 72 10.11 -8.71 1.72
C HIS A 72 10.94 -8.83 0.44
N MET A 73 11.96 -7.97 0.31
CA MET A 73 13.03 -8.14 -0.65
C MET A 73 14.26 -8.68 0.08
N VAL A 74 14.75 -9.84 -0.32
CA VAL A 74 16.01 -10.40 0.20
C VAL A 74 17.15 -9.94 -0.69
N VAL A 75 18.11 -9.22 -0.09
CA VAL A 75 19.27 -8.65 -0.78
C VAL A 75 20.50 -9.47 -0.45
N MET A 76 21.00 -10.21 -1.44
CA MET A 76 22.20 -11.06 -1.30
C MET A 76 23.49 -10.23 -1.38
N PRO A 77 24.61 -10.71 -0.83
CA PRO A 77 25.88 -9.97 -0.82
C PRO A 77 26.45 -9.63 -2.22
N ASP A 78 26.09 -10.41 -3.23
CA ASP A 78 26.52 -10.26 -4.61
C ASP A 78 25.49 -9.52 -5.50
N ALA A 79 24.42 -8.96 -4.89
CA ALA A 79 23.41 -8.22 -5.63
C ALA A 79 23.97 -6.90 -6.19
N ASP A 80 23.47 -6.50 -7.36
CA ASP A 80 23.67 -5.16 -7.90
C ASP A 80 22.84 -4.15 -7.10
N LEU A 81 23.51 -3.40 -6.21
CA LEU A 81 22.84 -2.49 -5.30
C LEU A 81 22.15 -1.31 -6.00
N ASP A 82 22.56 -0.91 -7.19
CA ASP A 82 21.89 0.16 -7.93
C ASP A 82 20.53 -0.33 -8.44
N GLN A 83 20.46 -1.56 -8.95
CA GLN A 83 19.19 -2.20 -9.30
C GLN A 83 18.29 -2.45 -8.07
N VAL A 84 18.89 -2.86 -6.93
CA VAL A 84 18.16 -3.05 -5.68
C VAL A 84 17.52 -1.74 -5.22
N VAL A 85 18.27 -0.64 -5.23
CA VAL A 85 17.77 0.70 -4.84
C VAL A 85 16.64 1.15 -5.76
N ASP A 86 16.80 1.03 -7.08
CA ASP A 86 15.73 1.37 -8.03
C ASP A 86 14.48 0.53 -7.81
N GLY A 87 14.64 -0.77 -7.56
CA GLY A 87 13.54 -1.68 -7.23
C GLY A 87 12.83 -1.30 -5.93
N LEU A 88 13.57 -0.95 -4.87
CA LEU A 88 13.01 -0.52 -3.59
C LEU A 88 12.30 0.83 -3.69
N ILE A 89 12.85 1.80 -4.42
CA ILE A 89 12.18 3.09 -4.64
C ILE A 89 10.86 2.88 -5.38
N GLY A 90 10.86 2.15 -6.49
CA GLY A 90 9.66 1.92 -7.28
C GLY A 90 8.59 1.08 -6.57
N ALA A 91 9.00 0.01 -5.90
CA ALA A 91 8.07 -0.93 -5.26
C ALA A 91 7.72 -0.57 -3.81
N GLY A 92 8.60 0.12 -3.08
CA GLY A 92 8.36 0.51 -1.69
C GLY A 92 7.63 1.85 -1.55
N TYR A 93 8.01 2.85 -2.36
CA TYR A 93 7.45 4.20 -2.26
C TYR A 93 6.46 4.54 -3.39
N GLY A 94 6.52 3.84 -4.51
CA GLY A 94 5.57 4.01 -5.59
C GLY A 94 4.13 3.86 -5.10
N SER A 95 3.22 4.75 -5.55
CA SER A 95 1.84 4.82 -5.04
C SER A 95 1.75 5.00 -3.51
N ALA A 96 2.70 5.73 -2.92
CA ALA A 96 2.81 5.97 -1.48
C ALA A 96 2.83 4.68 -0.62
N GLY A 97 3.32 3.56 -1.17
CA GLY A 97 3.34 2.27 -0.51
C GLY A 97 1.99 1.54 -0.44
N GLU A 98 0.93 2.08 -1.04
CA GLU A 98 -0.46 1.57 -0.94
C GLU A 98 -0.77 0.42 -1.92
N ARG A 99 0.24 -0.18 -2.55
CA ARG A 99 0.05 -1.36 -3.40
C ARG A 99 0.10 -2.64 -2.57
N CYS A 100 -0.75 -3.60 -2.86
CA CYS A 100 -0.72 -4.93 -2.23
C CYS A 100 0.63 -5.67 -2.43
N MET A 101 1.40 -5.31 -3.46
CA MET A 101 2.73 -5.87 -3.75
C MET A 101 3.87 -4.91 -3.39
N ALA A 102 3.60 -3.83 -2.62
CA ALA A 102 4.64 -2.92 -2.16
C ALA A 102 5.69 -3.66 -1.31
N LEU A 103 6.96 -3.36 -1.55
CA LEU A 103 8.08 -3.93 -0.79
C LEU A 103 8.37 -3.05 0.42
N SER A 104 7.82 -3.40 1.56
CA SER A 104 7.96 -2.62 2.78
C SER A 104 9.14 -3.05 3.66
N VAL A 105 9.78 -4.19 3.35
CA VAL A 105 10.93 -4.71 4.10
C VAL A 105 12.04 -5.13 3.16
N ALA A 106 13.26 -4.64 3.41
CA ALA A 106 14.48 -5.15 2.79
C ALA A 106 15.27 -5.95 3.83
N VAL A 107 15.57 -7.22 3.51
CA VAL A 107 16.37 -8.12 4.35
C VAL A 107 17.75 -8.22 3.74
N ALA A 108 18.73 -7.51 4.31
CA ALA A 108 20.11 -7.52 3.86
C ALA A 108 20.85 -8.73 4.43
N VAL A 109 21.41 -9.57 3.57
CA VAL A 109 22.16 -10.77 3.96
C VAL A 109 23.64 -10.45 4.08
N GLY A 110 24.26 -10.82 5.21
CA GLY A 110 25.68 -10.58 5.47
C GLY A 110 25.97 -9.10 5.75
N ASP A 111 26.97 -8.53 5.05
CA ASP A 111 27.49 -7.18 5.28
C ASP A 111 26.98 -6.13 4.27
N VAL A 112 25.94 -6.46 3.49
CA VAL A 112 25.43 -5.60 2.42
C VAL A 112 24.56 -4.44 2.95
N GLY A 113 24.09 -4.53 4.19
CA GLY A 113 23.11 -3.59 4.78
C GLY A 113 23.60 -2.14 4.80
N ASP A 114 24.79 -1.90 5.35
CA ASP A 114 25.35 -0.53 5.46
C ASP A 114 25.50 0.13 4.06
N LYS A 115 25.97 -0.62 3.08
CA LYS A 115 26.11 -0.16 1.69
C LYS A 115 24.77 0.14 1.03
N LEU A 116 23.76 -0.69 1.35
CA LEU A 116 22.41 -0.46 0.86
C LEU A 116 21.81 0.83 1.46
N ILE A 117 21.94 1.04 2.77
CA ILE A 117 21.48 2.25 3.46
C ILE A 117 22.19 3.49 2.90
N GLU A 118 23.51 3.44 2.69
CA GLU A 118 24.28 4.55 2.10
C GLU A 118 23.74 4.98 0.74
N LYS A 119 23.39 4.01 -0.13
CA LYS A 119 22.86 4.28 -1.47
C LYS A 119 21.36 4.66 -1.45
N LEU A 120 20.56 4.05 -0.59
CA LEU A 120 19.10 4.25 -0.55
C LEU A 120 18.73 5.59 0.10
N THR A 121 19.45 6.01 1.14
CA THR A 121 19.15 7.24 1.90
C THR A 121 18.99 8.47 1.00
N PRO A 122 19.95 8.84 0.12
CA PRO A 122 19.80 10.01 -0.72
C PRO A 122 18.64 9.88 -1.73
N ARG A 123 18.33 8.68 -2.18
CA ARG A 123 17.19 8.44 -3.09
C ARG A 123 15.85 8.69 -2.39
N VAL A 124 15.69 8.22 -1.16
CA VAL A 124 14.49 8.45 -0.35
C VAL A 124 14.35 9.93 0.03
N GLN A 125 15.45 10.58 0.43
CA GLN A 125 15.44 12.02 0.77
C GLN A 125 15.05 12.93 -0.40
N ASN A 126 15.46 12.57 -1.62
CA ASN A 126 15.21 13.34 -2.83
C ASN A 126 13.98 12.87 -3.62
N LEU A 127 13.15 11.98 -3.04
CA LEU A 127 11.95 11.49 -3.67
C LEU A 127 11.00 12.64 -4.02
N LYS A 128 10.61 12.74 -5.27
CA LYS A 128 9.71 13.80 -5.75
C LYS A 128 8.27 13.47 -5.38
N VAL A 129 7.78 14.13 -4.33
CA VAL A 129 6.40 13.95 -3.83
C VAL A 129 5.53 15.07 -4.38
N GLY A 130 4.35 14.74 -4.90
CA GLY A 130 3.43 15.73 -5.46
C GLY A 130 2.17 15.14 -6.08
N PRO A 131 1.37 15.97 -6.78
CA PRO A 131 0.15 15.50 -7.42
C PRO A 131 0.45 14.56 -8.58
N GLY A 132 -0.30 13.46 -8.69
CA GLY A 132 -0.10 12.43 -9.73
C GLY A 132 -0.36 12.89 -11.18
N THR A 133 -0.76 14.14 -11.39
CA THR A 133 -0.89 14.77 -12.72
C THR A 133 0.43 15.41 -13.19
N ASP A 134 1.41 15.56 -12.32
CA ASP A 134 2.74 16.05 -12.66
C ASP A 134 3.62 14.85 -13.07
N PRO A 135 4.13 14.81 -14.32
CA PRO A 135 4.94 13.68 -14.82
C PRO A 135 6.29 13.52 -14.12
N GLU A 136 6.77 14.54 -13.42
CA GLU A 136 8.02 14.49 -12.66
C GLU A 136 7.85 13.90 -11.24
N VAL A 137 6.62 13.68 -10.79
CA VAL A 137 6.33 13.14 -9.46
C VAL A 137 6.52 11.63 -9.42
N GLU A 138 7.22 11.17 -8.40
CA GLU A 138 7.49 9.74 -8.16
C GLU A 138 6.53 9.13 -7.12
N MET A 139 6.03 9.96 -6.19
CA MET A 139 5.12 9.52 -5.13
C MET A 139 3.97 10.51 -4.94
N GLY A 140 2.74 10.00 -5.07
CA GLY A 140 1.49 10.75 -4.88
C GLY A 140 1.08 10.87 -3.41
N PRO A 141 -0.13 11.45 -3.16
CA PRO A 141 -0.70 11.53 -1.81
C PRO A 141 -1.24 10.18 -1.35
N LEU A 142 -1.44 10.05 -0.03
CA LEU A 142 -2.28 9.01 0.57
C LEU A 142 -3.77 9.25 0.26
N ILE A 143 -4.60 8.23 0.53
CA ILE A 143 -6.03 8.27 0.15
C ILE A 143 -6.86 9.22 1.02
N SER A 144 -6.49 9.46 2.29
CA SER A 144 -7.25 10.30 3.21
C SER A 144 -6.39 10.81 4.38
N ASP A 145 -6.95 11.76 5.13
CA ASP A 145 -6.38 12.28 6.39
C ASP A 145 -6.25 11.18 7.46
N VAL A 146 -7.23 10.30 7.56
CA VAL A 146 -7.20 9.14 8.48
C VAL A 146 -6.03 8.22 8.17
N HIS A 147 -5.79 7.94 6.87
CA HIS A 147 -4.65 7.13 6.45
C HIS A 147 -3.31 7.84 6.69
N LEU A 148 -3.24 9.14 6.43
CA LEU A 148 -2.04 9.94 6.74
C LEU A 148 -1.72 9.89 8.23
N ALA A 149 -2.72 10.08 9.09
CA ALA A 149 -2.56 9.97 10.55
C ALA A 149 -2.11 8.56 10.96
N LYS A 150 -2.71 7.52 10.38
CA LYS A 150 -2.32 6.12 10.60
C LYS A 150 -0.85 5.90 10.24
N VAL A 151 -0.41 6.28 9.05
CA VAL A 151 0.99 6.08 8.60
C VAL A 151 1.96 6.83 9.51
N LYS A 152 1.67 8.08 9.87
CA LYS A 152 2.48 8.83 10.84
C LYS A 152 2.58 8.12 12.19
N SER A 153 1.49 7.52 12.69
CA SER A 153 1.51 6.77 13.95
C SER A 153 2.38 5.51 13.89
N TYR A 154 2.51 4.87 12.73
CA TYR A 154 3.44 3.76 12.55
C TYR A 154 4.90 4.23 12.58
N VAL A 155 5.19 5.38 11.97
CA VAL A 155 6.54 5.97 12.06
C VAL A 155 6.88 6.30 13.51
N ASP A 156 5.93 6.89 14.26
CA ASP A 156 6.09 7.14 15.71
C ASP A 156 6.32 5.84 16.51
N SER A 157 5.59 4.77 16.17
CA SER A 157 5.76 3.45 16.80
C SER A 157 7.15 2.90 16.54
N GLY A 158 7.66 2.95 15.31
CA GLY A 158 9.00 2.47 14.98
C GLY A 158 10.09 3.16 15.80
N VAL A 159 10.00 4.48 15.91
CA VAL A 159 10.93 5.27 16.77
C VAL A 159 10.81 4.86 18.24
N SER A 160 9.58 4.74 18.76
CA SER A 160 9.35 4.41 20.18
C SER A 160 9.77 2.99 20.55
N GLU A 161 9.73 2.06 19.58
CA GLU A 161 10.16 0.67 19.74
C GLU A 161 11.68 0.49 19.56
N GLY A 162 12.40 1.56 19.16
CA GLY A 162 13.86 1.61 19.09
C GLY A 162 14.45 1.24 17.73
N ALA A 163 13.70 1.37 16.65
CA ALA A 163 14.26 1.35 15.31
C ALA A 163 14.92 2.69 14.97
N ASP A 164 15.95 2.68 14.15
CA ASP A 164 16.67 3.88 13.73
C ASP A 164 15.95 4.53 12.53
N LEU A 165 15.36 5.70 12.73
CA LEU A 165 14.72 6.47 11.68
C LEU A 165 15.80 7.23 10.88
N ILE A 166 16.21 6.69 9.75
CA ILE A 166 17.28 7.23 8.89
C ILE A 166 16.76 8.41 8.05
N VAL A 167 15.54 8.30 7.53
CA VAL A 167 14.87 9.38 6.80
C VAL A 167 13.47 9.57 7.36
N ASP A 168 13.15 10.82 7.72
CA ASP A 168 11.84 11.20 8.25
C ASP A 168 11.09 12.11 7.28
N GLY A 169 10.10 11.55 6.60
CA GLY A 169 9.27 12.27 5.63
C GLY A 169 8.01 12.90 6.22
N ARG A 170 7.75 12.84 7.54
CA ARG A 170 6.50 13.31 8.17
C ARG A 170 6.27 14.82 8.07
N SER A 171 7.34 15.61 7.90
CA SER A 171 7.30 17.07 7.92
C SER A 171 7.19 17.71 6.53
N ILE A 172 6.99 16.93 5.47
CA ILE A 172 6.89 17.50 4.12
C ILE A 172 5.71 18.47 4.03
N SER A 173 5.93 19.60 3.35
CA SER A 173 4.90 20.57 3.01
C SER A 173 5.05 20.94 1.53
N LEU A 174 3.95 20.85 0.79
CA LEU A 174 3.92 21.17 -0.64
C LEU A 174 3.16 22.47 -0.85
N GLN A 175 3.84 23.46 -1.44
CA GLN A 175 3.22 24.75 -1.73
C GLN A 175 2.02 24.60 -2.68
N GLY A 176 0.86 25.12 -2.27
CA GLY A 176 -0.39 25.04 -3.01
C GLY A 176 -1.18 23.73 -2.78
N TYR A 177 -0.64 22.82 -1.96
CA TYR A 177 -1.27 21.54 -1.61
C TYR A 177 -1.24 21.27 -0.11
N GLU A 178 -1.28 22.32 0.71
CA GLU A 178 -1.12 22.25 2.17
C GLU A 178 -2.23 21.42 2.85
N ASN A 179 -3.39 21.29 2.20
CA ASN A 179 -4.50 20.45 2.66
C ASN A 179 -4.51 19.04 2.04
N GLY A 180 -3.49 18.69 1.25
CA GLY A 180 -3.34 17.37 0.66
C GLY A 180 -2.77 16.35 1.65
N TYR A 181 -3.01 15.09 1.40
CA TYR A 181 -2.60 13.97 2.28
C TYR A 181 -1.20 13.46 1.94
N PHE A 182 -0.23 14.39 1.81
CA PHE A 182 1.14 14.06 1.41
C PHE A 182 2.01 13.72 2.62
N ILE A 183 2.90 12.77 2.39
CA ILE A 183 3.99 12.40 3.30
C ILE A 183 5.24 12.12 2.46
N GLY A 184 6.42 12.46 2.94
CA GLY A 184 7.67 12.08 2.31
C GLY A 184 8.06 10.63 2.59
N GLY A 185 9.07 10.13 1.89
CA GLY A 185 9.61 8.81 2.17
C GLY A 185 10.17 8.71 3.59
N CYS A 186 9.82 7.63 4.31
CA CYS A 186 10.43 7.28 5.59
C CYS A 186 11.28 6.03 5.41
N LEU A 187 12.46 6.00 6.03
CA LEU A 187 13.37 4.87 5.99
C LEU A 187 13.83 4.54 7.41
N PHE A 188 13.66 3.29 7.79
CA PHE A 188 14.14 2.75 9.06
C PHE A 188 15.26 1.74 8.86
N ASP A 189 16.17 1.70 9.81
CA ASP A 189 17.16 0.63 9.98
C ASP A 189 17.04 -0.02 11.36
N HIS A 190 17.74 -1.15 11.57
CA HIS A 190 17.73 -1.92 12.81
C HIS A 190 16.34 -2.32 13.30
N VAL A 191 15.41 -2.54 12.38
CA VAL A 191 14.05 -3.01 12.68
C VAL A 191 14.11 -4.47 13.11
N LYS A 192 13.43 -4.80 14.23
CA LYS A 192 13.34 -6.15 14.78
C LYS A 192 11.99 -6.78 14.48
N GLU A 193 11.94 -8.11 14.47
CA GLU A 193 10.76 -8.91 14.14
C GLU A 193 9.57 -8.73 15.10
N ASP A 194 9.81 -8.26 16.31
CA ASP A 194 8.79 -8.00 17.34
C ASP A 194 8.19 -6.59 17.25
N MET A 195 8.76 -5.70 16.45
CA MET A 195 8.27 -4.34 16.27
C MET A 195 6.99 -4.30 15.45
N LYS A 196 6.09 -3.39 15.79
CA LYS A 196 4.80 -3.19 15.11
C LYS A 196 4.98 -2.87 13.61
N ILE A 197 5.95 -2.00 13.29
CA ILE A 197 6.26 -1.63 11.89
C ILE A 197 6.75 -2.80 11.04
N TYR A 198 7.25 -3.88 11.65
CA TYR A 198 7.61 -5.11 10.95
C TYR A 198 6.42 -6.04 10.77
N ARG A 199 5.58 -6.19 11.81
CA ARG A 199 4.49 -7.17 11.85
C ARG A 199 3.25 -6.77 11.09
N GLU A 200 2.95 -5.47 11.07
CA GLU A 200 1.69 -4.97 10.51
C GLU A 200 1.92 -4.31 9.15
N GLU A 201 0.92 -4.39 8.29
CA GLU A 201 0.85 -3.63 7.05
C GLU A 201 0.61 -2.15 7.36
N ILE A 202 1.42 -1.29 6.71
CA ILE A 202 1.35 0.16 6.88
C ILE A 202 0.65 0.76 5.68
#